data_f56b170162eb23ea0c79b3ca1496e3ea
#
_entry.id   f56b170162eb23ea0c79b3ca1496e3ea
#
_cell.length_a   1.000
_cell.length_b   1.000
_cell.length_c   1.000
_cell.angle_alpha   90.00
_cell.angle_beta   90.00
_cell.angle_gamma   90.00
#
_symmetry.space_group_name_H-M   'P 1'
#
loop_
_entity.id
_entity.type
_entity.pdbx_description
1 polymer ?
#
loop_
_entity_poly.entity_id
_entity_poly.type
_entity_poly.pdbx_seq_one_letter_code
_entity_poly.pdbx_strand_id
1 'polypeptide(L)'
;MTTAPSPTIAADTPPLRVLIVDDHPVVAEGWERITRGRLDCEVISAATPSQAWRAWRREAPDLIVADLTMGDSKLAGIRLIQRLRAAGARLPVLVFTMHRSPIIARRALQAGCNGIIMKDSPSDEICQALREVAGGGDYVPADLARKIALMAQPGGIDTAPRLTPRELDILRAIADGLSYREIAERAGISYKTVSNV
;
A
#
# COMPACT_ATOMS: atom_id res chain seq x y z
N MET A 1 25.00 -29.91 -39.07
CA MET A 1 24.26 -29.59 -37.83
C MET A 1 24.42 -28.11 -37.59
N THR A 2 23.46 -27.34 -38.06
CA THR A 2 23.49 -25.87 -38.03
C THR A 2 22.74 -25.41 -36.77
N THR A 3 23.47 -24.89 -35.82
CA THR A 3 22.91 -24.26 -34.59
C THR A 3 22.24 -22.96 -34.99
N ALA A 4 20.94 -22.87 -34.82
CA ALA A 4 20.19 -21.65 -34.99
C ALA A 4 20.61 -20.65 -33.89
N PRO A 5 20.81 -19.37 -34.20
CA PRO A 5 21.09 -18.35 -33.17
C PRO A 5 19.85 -18.15 -32.33
N SER A 6 20.04 -18.15 -31.00
CA SER A 6 19.02 -17.73 -30.02
C SER A 6 18.57 -16.31 -30.34
N PRO A 7 17.27 -16.00 -30.24
CA PRO A 7 16.81 -14.64 -30.48
C PRO A 7 17.39 -13.71 -29.42
N THR A 8 18.23 -12.79 -29.86
CA THR A 8 18.64 -11.61 -29.10
C THR A 8 17.40 -10.76 -28.85
N ILE A 9 16.92 -10.75 -27.61
CA ILE A 9 15.82 -9.89 -27.18
C ILE A 9 16.31 -8.44 -27.32
N ALA A 10 15.57 -7.66 -28.08
CA ALA A 10 15.85 -6.30 -28.44
C ALA A 10 16.16 -5.40 -27.23
N ALA A 11 17.34 -4.80 -27.22
CA ALA A 11 17.84 -3.87 -26.22
C ALA A 11 17.38 -2.42 -26.50
N ASP A 12 16.06 -2.19 -26.65
CA ASP A 12 15.57 -0.84 -27.01
C ASP A 12 14.31 -0.40 -26.26
N THR A 13 13.95 -1.10 -25.17
CA THR A 13 12.87 -0.63 -24.28
C THR A 13 13.50 0.18 -23.14
N PRO A 14 13.09 1.44 -22.94
CA PRO A 14 13.61 2.23 -21.82
C PRO A 14 13.31 1.55 -20.48
N PRO A 15 14.14 1.75 -19.45
CA PRO A 15 13.93 1.15 -18.14
C PRO A 15 12.59 1.61 -17.57
N LEU A 16 11.91 0.69 -16.86
CA LEU A 16 10.65 0.97 -16.17
C LEU A 16 10.87 2.01 -15.06
N ARG A 17 10.23 3.16 -15.14
CA ARG A 17 10.36 4.25 -14.15
C ARG A 17 9.39 4.02 -13.00
N VAL A 18 9.92 3.65 -11.83
CA VAL A 18 9.14 3.29 -10.64
C VAL A 18 9.25 4.37 -9.58
N LEU A 19 8.14 5.01 -9.24
CA LEU A 19 8.08 5.99 -8.15
C LEU A 19 7.77 5.27 -6.83
N ILE A 20 8.75 5.20 -5.94
CA ILE A 20 8.61 4.65 -4.58
C ILE A 20 8.17 5.76 -3.63
N VAL A 21 7.05 5.56 -2.95
CA VAL A 21 6.48 6.53 -1.99
C VAL A 21 6.46 5.91 -0.61
N ASP A 22 7.45 6.26 0.20
CA ASP A 22 7.66 5.73 1.55
C ASP A 22 8.48 6.73 2.36
N ASP A 23 8.12 6.99 3.61
CA ASP A 23 8.85 7.91 4.49
C ASP A 23 10.08 7.29 5.15
N HIS A 24 10.33 6.00 4.92
CA HIS A 24 11.54 5.30 5.36
C HIS A 24 12.59 5.26 4.23
N PRO A 25 13.71 5.99 4.33
CA PRO A 25 14.72 6.06 3.25
C PRO A 25 15.27 4.69 2.84
N VAL A 26 15.41 3.76 3.79
CA VAL A 26 15.91 2.41 3.55
C VAL A 26 15.04 1.61 2.58
N VAL A 27 13.77 1.97 2.42
CA VAL A 27 12.84 1.30 1.50
C VAL A 27 13.22 1.57 0.06
N ALA A 28 13.53 2.81 -0.31
CA ALA A 28 13.98 3.15 -1.67
C ALA A 28 15.29 2.41 -2.02
N GLU A 29 16.28 2.42 -1.12
CA GLU A 29 17.53 1.67 -1.29
C GLU A 29 17.27 0.15 -1.41
N GLY A 30 16.30 -0.35 -0.62
CA GLY A 30 15.85 -1.74 -0.69
C GLY A 30 15.30 -2.11 -2.06
N TRP A 31 14.47 -1.24 -2.65
CA TRP A 31 13.91 -1.43 -3.98
C TRP A 31 15.00 -1.45 -5.06
N GLU A 32 15.95 -0.52 -5.06
CA GLU A 32 17.08 -0.53 -5.99
C GLU A 32 17.88 -1.83 -5.88
N ARG A 33 18.10 -2.35 -4.66
CA ARG A 33 18.82 -3.62 -4.44
C ARG A 33 18.02 -4.83 -4.93
N ILE A 34 16.70 -4.87 -4.65
CA ILE A 34 15.82 -5.98 -5.03
C ILE A 34 15.68 -6.06 -6.54
N THR A 35 15.56 -4.92 -7.23
CA THR A 35 15.36 -4.88 -8.68
C THR A 35 16.64 -5.03 -9.49
N ARG A 36 17.79 -4.68 -8.92
CA ARG A 36 19.08 -4.76 -9.59
C ARG A 36 19.38 -6.15 -10.16
N GLY A 37 19.60 -6.23 -11.48
CA GLY A 37 19.87 -7.48 -12.21
C GLY A 37 18.66 -8.42 -12.38
N ARG A 38 17.48 -8.01 -11.91
CA ARG A 38 16.21 -8.78 -12.04
C ARG A 38 15.17 -8.06 -12.88
N LEU A 39 15.20 -6.74 -12.83
CA LEU A 39 14.30 -5.85 -13.58
C LEU A 39 15.12 -4.66 -14.07
N ASP A 40 14.90 -4.28 -15.32
CA ASP A 40 15.44 -3.05 -15.85
C ASP A 40 14.52 -1.89 -15.44
N CYS A 41 14.86 -1.24 -14.32
CA CYS A 41 14.03 -0.16 -13.77
C CYS A 41 14.87 0.97 -13.16
N GLU A 42 14.36 2.18 -13.31
CA GLU A 42 14.83 3.40 -12.66
C GLU A 42 13.95 3.72 -11.46
N VAL A 43 14.55 3.85 -10.27
CA VAL A 43 13.83 4.16 -9.03
C VAL A 43 13.83 5.67 -8.79
N ILE A 44 12.63 6.22 -8.64
CA ILE A 44 12.39 7.60 -8.21
C ILE A 44 11.83 7.52 -6.79
N SER A 45 12.31 8.33 -5.84
CA SER A 45 11.85 8.28 -4.44
C SER A 45 11.07 9.53 -4.03
N ALA A 46 10.08 9.34 -3.16
CA ALA A 46 9.32 10.40 -2.52
C ALA A 46 8.98 10.00 -1.09
N ALA A 47 9.35 10.80 -0.11
CA ALA A 47 9.10 10.53 1.30
C ALA A 47 7.71 10.99 1.78
N THR A 48 6.97 11.74 0.98
CA THR A 48 5.67 12.29 1.34
C THR A 48 4.68 12.27 0.17
N PRO A 49 3.36 12.23 0.44
CA PRO A 49 2.34 12.33 -0.61
C PRO A 49 2.48 13.59 -1.48
N SER A 50 2.96 14.70 -0.90
CA SER A 50 3.17 15.95 -1.64
C SER A 50 4.38 15.86 -2.57
N GLN A 51 5.46 15.18 -2.17
CA GLN A 51 6.60 14.90 -3.05
C GLN A 51 6.19 13.93 -4.16
N ALA A 52 5.46 12.85 -3.82
CA ALA A 52 4.95 11.89 -4.79
C ALA A 52 4.07 12.56 -5.86
N TRP A 53 3.19 13.47 -5.44
CA TRP A 53 2.37 14.25 -6.37
C TRP A 53 3.20 15.08 -7.35
N ARG A 54 4.24 15.76 -6.87
CA ARG A 54 5.16 16.55 -7.73
C ARG A 54 5.97 15.65 -8.66
N ALA A 55 6.50 14.55 -8.14
CA ALA A 55 7.28 13.58 -8.91
C ALA A 55 6.41 12.96 -10.03
N TRP A 56 5.19 12.53 -9.73
CA TRP A 56 4.27 12.01 -10.74
C TRP A 56 4.07 13.00 -11.90
N ARG A 57 3.88 14.28 -11.60
CA ARG A 57 3.66 15.30 -12.64
C ARG A 57 4.91 15.69 -13.45
N ARG A 58 6.08 15.59 -12.86
CA ARG A 58 7.34 16.04 -13.45
C ARG A 58 8.12 14.91 -14.11
N GLU A 59 8.17 13.79 -13.45
CA GLU A 59 9.01 12.66 -13.86
C GLU A 59 8.26 11.64 -14.73
N ALA A 60 6.93 11.71 -14.83
CA ALA A 60 6.09 10.78 -15.58
C ALA A 60 6.45 9.31 -15.33
N PRO A 61 6.37 8.80 -14.09
CA PRO A 61 6.66 7.40 -13.80
C PRO A 61 5.67 6.46 -14.48
N ASP A 62 6.12 5.24 -14.77
CA ASP A 62 5.29 4.20 -15.38
C ASP A 62 4.48 3.45 -14.34
N LEU A 63 4.97 3.40 -13.08
CA LEU A 63 4.34 2.71 -11.96
C LEU A 63 4.64 3.45 -10.65
N ILE A 64 3.69 3.40 -9.71
CA ILE A 64 3.88 3.88 -8.34
C ILE A 64 3.86 2.70 -7.38
N VAL A 65 4.86 2.61 -6.51
CA VAL A 65 4.83 1.76 -5.30
C VAL A 65 4.60 2.66 -4.11
N ALA A 66 3.53 2.43 -3.35
CA ALA A 66 3.15 3.33 -2.26
C ALA A 66 2.94 2.59 -0.94
N ASP A 67 3.56 3.08 0.13
CA ASP A 67 3.15 2.69 1.47
C ASP A 67 1.78 3.31 1.82
N LEU A 68 1.02 2.62 2.64
CA LEU A 68 -0.26 3.12 3.17
C LEU A 68 -0.06 4.07 4.35
N THR A 69 1.01 3.87 5.13
CA THR A 69 1.31 4.67 6.32
C THR A 69 2.50 5.58 6.05
N MET A 70 2.31 6.88 6.17
CA MET A 70 3.39 7.86 6.07
C MET A 70 3.20 8.95 7.12
N GLY A 71 4.25 9.25 7.90
CA GLY A 71 4.18 10.12 9.05
C GLY A 71 3.13 9.63 10.06
N ASP A 72 2.39 10.52 10.67
CA ASP A 72 1.34 10.19 11.65
C ASP A 72 0.04 9.65 11.01
N SER A 73 -0.03 9.56 9.67
CA SER A 73 -1.24 9.18 8.96
C SER A 73 -1.23 7.71 8.51
N LYS A 74 -2.05 6.88 9.16
CA LYS A 74 -2.23 5.45 8.85
C LYS A 74 -2.86 5.17 7.47
N LEU A 75 -3.37 6.18 6.76
CA LEU A 75 -4.06 6.02 5.48
C LEU A 75 -3.60 7.07 4.44
N ALA A 76 -2.40 7.62 4.60
CA ALA A 76 -1.85 8.62 3.70
C ALA A 76 -1.73 8.10 2.26
N GLY A 77 -1.33 6.84 2.09
CA GLY A 77 -1.22 6.18 0.79
C GLY A 77 -2.58 6.04 0.09
N ILE A 78 -3.63 5.65 0.82
CA ILE A 78 -4.98 5.55 0.24
C ILE A 78 -5.45 6.91 -0.28
N ARG A 79 -5.25 7.99 0.49
CA ARG A 79 -5.59 9.35 0.07
C ARG A 79 -4.78 9.80 -1.14
N LEU A 80 -3.50 9.43 -1.21
CA LEU A 80 -2.66 9.70 -2.38
C LEU A 80 -3.24 9.01 -3.62
N ILE A 81 -3.57 7.71 -3.53
CA ILE A 81 -4.15 6.95 -4.65
C ILE A 81 -5.44 7.59 -5.12
N GLN A 82 -6.37 7.90 -4.20
CA GLN A 82 -7.62 8.58 -4.54
C GLN A 82 -7.41 9.92 -5.26
N ARG A 83 -6.45 10.73 -4.76
CA ARG A 83 -6.11 12.01 -5.38
C ARG A 83 -5.51 11.83 -6.78
N LEU A 84 -4.64 10.84 -6.97
CA LEU A 84 -4.08 10.51 -8.29
C LEU A 84 -5.20 10.12 -9.27
N ARG A 85 -6.10 9.23 -8.86
CA ARG A 85 -7.22 8.78 -9.69
C ARG A 85 -8.20 9.92 -10.01
N ALA A 86 -8.52 10.76 -9.04
CA ALA A 86 -9.35 11.96 -9.25
C ALA A 86 -8.72 12.96 -10.24
N ALA A 87 -7.39 12.99 -10.33
CA ALA A 87 -6.66 13.81 -11.32
C ALA A 87 -6.46 13.12 -12.67
N GLY A 88 -7.05 11.94 -12.89
CA GLY A 88 -6.99 11.21 -14.16
C GLY A 88 -5.73 10.34 -14.33
N ALA A 89 -4.95 10.13 -13.28
CA ALA A 89 -3.80 9.21 -13.34
C ALA A 89 -4.27 7.78 -13.63
N ARG A 90 -3.75 7.18 -14.70
CA ARG A 90 -4.08 5.80 -15.13
C ARG A 90 -2.94 4.81 -14.91
N LEU A 91 -1.75 5.30 -14.54
CA LEU A 91 -0.61 4.42 -14.28
C LEU A 91 -0.93 3.43 -13.16
N PRO A 92 -0.35 2.21 -13.20
CA PRO A 92 -0.56 1.21 -12.18
C PRO A 92 0.01 1.66 -10.83
N VAL A 93 -0.65 1.22 -9.75
CA VAL A 93 -0.23 1.48 -8.38
C VAL A 93 -0.16 0.17 -7.61
N LEU A 94 1.02 -0.16 -7.12
CA LEU A 94 1.29 -1.28 -6.22
C LEU A 94 1.40 -0.75 -4.79
N VAL A 95 0.57 -1.25 -3.90
CA VAL A 95 0.67 -0.94 -2.46
C VAL A 95 1.73 -1.84 -1.83
N PHE A 96 2.67 -1.25 -1.09
CA PHE A 96 3.76 -1.93 -0.37
C PHE A 96 3.66 -1.61 1.11
N THR A 97 3.15 -2.54 1.94
CA THR A 97 2.70 -2.20 3.29
C THR A 97 2.95 -3.31 4.33
N MET A 98 3.04 -2.94 5.60
CA MET A 98 3.01 -3.87 6.73
C MET A 98 1.58 -4.23 7.17
N HIS A 99 0.56 -3.57 6.63
CA HIS A 99 -0.83 -3.80 7.04
C HIS A 99 -1.40 -5.09 6.43
N ARG A 100 -1.72 -6.07 7.29
CA ARG A 100 -2.35 -7.35 6.91
C ARG A 100 -3.87 -7.35 7.03
N SER A 101 -4.46 -6.20 7.37
CA SER A 101 -5.91 -6.06 7.54
C SER A 101 -6.64 -6.15 6.20
N PRO A 102 -7.56 -7.10 6.01
CA PRO A 102 -8.33 -7.21 4.77
C PRO A 102 -9.27 -6.01 4.55
N ILE A 103 -9.66 -5.30 5.62
CA ILE A 103 -10.46 -4.07 5.52
C ILE A 103 -9.63 -2.95 4.87
N ILE A 104 -8.38 -2.77 5.32
CA ILE A 104 -7.47 -1.76 4.76
C ILE A 104 -7.12 -2.11 3.32
N ALA A 105 -6.83 -3.38 3.05
CA ALA A 105 -6.55 -3.88 1.71
C ALA A 105 -7.72 -3.62 0.75
N ARG A 106 -8.95 -3.95 1.16
CA ARG A 106 -10.17 -3.66 0.36
C ARG A 106 -10.32 -2.16 0.08
N ARG A 107 -10.05 -1.30 1.08
CA ARG A 107 -10.08 0.15 0.87
C ARG A 107 -9.02 0.63 -0.12
N ALA A 108 -7.83 0.05 -0.11
CA ALA A 108 -6.78 0.37 -1.07
C ALA A 108 -7.19 -0.02 -2.50
N LEU A 109 -7.76 -1.22 -2.69
CA LEU A 109 -8.30 -1.67 -3.97
C LEU A 109 -9.45 -0.77 -4.45
N GLN A 110 -10.37 -0.40 -3.57
CA GLN A 110 -11.47 0.54 -3.88
C GLN A 110 -10.96 1.96 -4.22
N ALA A 111 -9.82 2.37 -3.67
CA ALA A 111 -9.16 3.63 -4.03
C ALA A 111 -8.52 3.57 -5.42
N GLY A 112 -8.37 2.38 -6.00
CA GLY A 112 -7.87 2.17 -7.36
C GLY A 112 -6.41 1.73 -7.43
N CYS A 113 -5.85 1.06 -6.42
CA CYS A 113 -4.57 0.36 -6.60
C CYS A 113 -4.78 -0.92 -7.43
N ASN A 114 -3.74 -1.32 -8.15
CA ASN A 114 -3.72 -2.52 -8.99
C ASN A 114 -3.14 -3.73 -8.26
N GLY A 115 -2.41 -3.48 -7.16
CA GLY A 115 -1.84 -4.59 -6.42
C GLY A 115 -1.52 -4.23 -4.97
N ILE A 116 -1.32 -5.28 -4.17
CA ILE A 116 -0.90 -5.19 -2.78
C ILE A 116 0.17 -6.25 -2.55
N ILE A 117 1.29 -5.86 -1.96
CA ILE A 117 2.36 -6.75 -1.52
C ILE A 117 2.83 -6.35 -0.13
N MET A 118 3.23 -7.32 0.68
CA MET A 118 3.70 -7.06 2.03
C MET A 118 5.18 -6.63 2.04
N LYS A 119 5.55 -5.71 2.94
CA LYS A 119 6.94 -5.27 3.10
C LYS A 119 7.89 -6.38 3.56
N ASP A 120 7.36 -7.44 4.17
CA ASP A 120 8.09 -8.62 4.61
C ASP A 120 8.01 -9.81 3.63
N SER A 121 7.46 -9.62 2.42
CA SER A 121 7.46 -10.62 1.36
C SER A 121 8.88 -10.88 0.84
N PRO A 122 9.17 -12.11 0.39
CA PRO A 122 10.42 -12.44 -0.28
C PRO A 122 10.68 -11.55 -1.50
N SER A 123 11.95 -11.25 -1.78
CA SER A 123 12.34 -10.39 -2.92
C SER A 123 11.82 -10.89 -4.28
N ASP A 124 11.74 -12.21 -4.46
CA ASP A 124 11.23 -12.80 -5.71
C ASP A 124 9.73 -12.52 -5.89
N GLU A 125 8.96 -12.58 -4.80
CA GLU A 125 7.54 -12.26 -4.79
C GLU A 125 7.30 -10.77 -5.05
N ILE A 126 8.14 -9.89 -4.46
CA ILE A 126 8.11 -8.45 -4.71
C ILE A 126 8.36 -8.15 -6.20
N CYS A 127 9.39 -8.78 -6.79
CA CYS A 127 9.68 -8.63 -8.22
C CYS A 127 8.55 -9.19 -9.12
N GLN A 128 7.91 -10.28 -8.71
CA GLN A 128 6.76 -10.84 -9.43
C GLN A 128 5.59 -9.86 -9.40
N ALA A 129 5.21 -9.37 -8.21
CA ALA A 129 4.13 -8.38 -8.06
C ALA A 129 4.38 -7.13 -8.91
N LEU A 130 5.63 -6.64 -8.91
CA LEU A 130 6.01 -5.48 -9.71
C LEU A 130 5.83 -5.74 -11.21
N ARG A 131 6.29 -6.90 -11.72
CA ARG A 131 6.12 -7.26 -13.15
C ARG A 131 4.66 -7.39 -13.55
N GLU A 132 3.86 -8.08 -12.74
CA GLU A 132 2.43 -8.29 -13.02
C GLU A 132 1.69 -6.96 -13.08
N VAL A 133 1.93 -6.08 -12.11
CA VAL A 133 1.28 -4.77 -12.05
C VAL A 133 1.79 -3.84 -13.14
N ALA A 134 3.09 -3.84 -13.46
CA ALA A 134 3.66 -3.07 -14.57
C ALA A 134 3.12 -3.53 -15.93
N GLY A 135 2.83 -4.83 -16.08
CA GLY A 135 2.20 -5.41 -17.26
C GLY A 135 0.70 -5.14 -17.39
N GLY A 136 0.11 -4.39 -16.46
CA GLY A 136 -1.32 -4.06 -16.45
C GLY A 136 -2.20 -5.10 -15.77
N GLY A 137 -1.61 -6.11 -15.12
CA GLY A 137 -2.33 -7.08 -14.29
C GLY A 137 -2.59 -6.58 -12.87
N ASP A 138 -3.28 -7.41 -12.09
CA ASP A 138 -3.54 -7.18 -10.68
C ASP A 138 -2.77 -8.19 -9.82
N TYR A 139 -2.26 -7.75 -8.67
CA TYR A 139 -1.56 -8.63 -7.74
C TYR A 139 -2.07 -8.48 -6.31
N VAL A 140 -2.62 -9.56 -5.75
CA VAL A 140 -3.02 -9.62 -4.33
C VAL A 140 -2.60 -10.98 -3.77
N PRO A 141 -1.90 -11.06 -2.62
CA PRO A 141 -1.58 -12.33 -2.00
C PRO A 141 -2.82 -13.19 -1.79
N ALA A 142 -2.74 -14.49 -2.12
CA ALA A 142 -3.89 -15.39 -2.16
C ALA A 142 -4.66 -15.48 -0.83
N ASP A 143 -3.97 -15.47 0.31
CA ASP A 143 -4.57 -15.48 1.64
C ASP A 143 -5.36 -14.19 1.92
N LEU A 144 -4.84 -13.05 1.47
CA LEU A 144 -5.48 -11.75 1.59
C LEU A 144 -6.70 -11.64 0.67
N ALA A 145 -6.56 -12.08 -0.58
CA ALA A 145 -7.66 -12.11 -1.55
C ALA A 145 -8.83 -12.96 -1.03
N ARG A 146 -8.53 -14.15 -0.48
CA ARG A 146 -9.53 -15.02 0.15
C ARG A 146 -10.26 -14.34 1.31
N LYS A 147 -9.54 -13.65 2.20
CA LYS A 147 -10.13 -12.91 3.32
C LYS A 147 -11.06 -11.79 2.83
N ILE A 148 -10.64 -11.04 1.82
CA ILE A 148 -11.45 -9.98 1.21
C ILE A 148 -12.73 -10.57 0.58
N ALA A 149 -12.63 -11.69 -0.14
CA ALA A 149 -13.76 -12.36 -0.78
C ALA A 149 -14.78 -12.86 0.26
N LEU A 150 -14.31 -13.44 1.37
CA LEU A 150 -15.19 -13.88 2.46
C LEU A 150 -15.96 -12.72 3.12
N MET A 151 -15.38 -11.53 3.18
CA MET A 151 -16.06 -10.33 3.68
C MET A 151 -17.14 -9.80 2.73
N ALA A 152 -17.05 -10.11 1.43
CA ALA A 152 -17.98 -9.63 0.43
C ALA A 152 -19.26 -10.50 0.32
N GLN A 153 -19.31 -11.66 0.94
CA GLN A 153 -20.46 -12.56 0.89
C GLN A 153 -21.61 -12.03 1.77
N PRO A 154 -22.87 -12.15 1.33
CA PRO A 154 -24.05 -11.90 2.18
C PRO A 154 -23.99 -12.82 3.40
N GLY A 155 -23.88 -12.26 4.60
CA GLY A 155 -23.65 -13.03 5.84
C GLY A 155 -22.18 -13.37 6.09
N GLY A 156 -21.26 -12.87 5.24
CA GLY A 156 -19.82 -12.93 5.49
C GLY A 156 -19.50 -12.31 6.84
N ILE A 157 -18.51 -12.90 7.52
CA ILE A 157 -18.05 -12.43 8.82
C ILE A 157 -17.74 -10.95 8.68
N ASP A 158 -18.54 -10.12 9.35
CA ASP A 158 -18.21 -8.72 9.57
C ASP A 158 -16.96 -8.69 10.47
N THR A 159 -15.79 -8.84 9.80
CA THR A 159 -14.46 -8.79 10.44
C THR A 159 -14.01 -7.35 10.66
N ALA A 160 -14.90 -6.37 10.50
CA ALA A 160 -14.74 -5.16 11.28
C ALA A 160 -14.68 -5.62 12.74
N PRO A 161 -13.62 -5.37 13.50
CA PRO A 161 -13.62 -5.65 14.91
C PRO A 161 -14.89 -4.96 15.43
N ARG A 162 -15.89 -5.78 15.83
CA ARG A 162 -17.05 -5.21 16.49
C ARG A 162 -16.48 -4.58 17.73
N LEU A 163 -16.48 -3.28 17.73
CA LEU A 163 -16.09 -2.52 18.91
C LEU A 163 -16.85 -3.13 20.08
N THR A 164 -16.14 -3.56 21.07
CA THR A 164 -16.77 -3.98 22.30
C THR A 164 -17.63 -2.82 22.82
N PRO A 165 -18.68 -3.06 23.57
CA PRO A 165 -19.47 -1.97 24.16
C PRO A 165 -18.58 -0.92 24.83
N ARG A 166 -17.49 -1.34 25.47
CA ARG A 166 -16.53 -0.48 26.14
C ARG A 166 -15.71 0.38 25.16
N GLU A 167 -15.26 -0.18 24.03
CA GLU A 167 -14.56 0.59 22.99
C GLU A 167 -15.50 1.59 22.31
N LEU A 168 -16.76 1.20 22.11
CA LEU A 168 -17.78 2.10 21.59
C LEU A 168 -18.04 3.29 22.53
N ASP A 169 -18.09 3.05 23.85
CA ASP A 169 -18.27 4.09 24.84
C ASP A 169 -17.07 5.03 24.92
N ILE A 170 -15.84 4.51 24.76
CA ILE A 170 -14.62 5.32 24.66
C ILE A 170 -14.69 6.21 23.40
N LEU A 171 -15.06 5.65 22.25
CA LEU A 171 -15.16 6.43 21.02
C LEU A 171 -16.25 7.51 21.07
N ARG A 172 -17.39 7.23 21.75
CA ARG A 172 -18.42 8.23 21.99
C ARG A 172 -17.90 9.36 22.86
N ALA A 173 -17.21 9.04 23.96
CA ALA A 173 -16.62 10.04 24.83
C ALA A 173 -15.57 10.92 24.11
N ILE A 174 -14.79 10.36 23.19
CA ILE A 174 -13.89 11.12 22.33
C ILE A 174 -14.68 12.04 21.39
N ALA A 175 -15.76 11.57 20.79
CA ALA A 175 -16.63 12.36 19.92
C ALA A 175 -17.32 13.51 20.66
N ASP A 176 -17.62 13.31 21.95
CA ASP A 176 -18.17 14.33 22.86
C ASP A 176 -17.10 15.33 23.35
N GLY A 177 -15.85 15.19 22.90
CA GLY A 177 -14.76 16.13 23.17
C GLY A 177 -14.02 15.91 24.50
N LEU A 178 -14.24 14.77 25.17
CA LEU A 178 -13.49 14.44 26.39
C LEU A 178 -12.02 14.12 26.03
N SER A 179 -11.10 14.56 26.88
CA SER A 179 -9.69 14.18 26.78
C SER A 179 -9.48 12.71 27.15
N TYR A 180 -8.43 12.09 26.62
CA TYR A 180 -8.06 10.70 26.94
C TYR A 180 -7.84 10.47 28.44
N ARG A 181 -7.44 11.50 29.18
CA ARG A 181 -7.26 11.45 30.62
C ARG A 181 -8.60 11.38 31.36
N GLU A 182 -9.56 12.21 30.99
CA GLU A 182 -10.91 12.18 31.53
C GLU A 182 -11.63 10.87 31.23
N ILE A 183 -11.42 10.33 30.03
CA ILE A 183 -11.97 9.04 29.62
C ILE A 183 -11.34 7.89 30.45
N ALA A 184 -10.02 7.91 30.65
CA ALA A 184 -9.31 6.93 31.45
C ALA A 184 -9.82 6.91 32.90
N GLU A 185 -9.96 8.08 33.52
CA GLU A 185 -10.49 8.25 34.89
C GLU A 185 -11.95 7.76 34.98
N ARG A 186 -12.79 8.15 34.03
CA ARG A 186 -14.23 7.82 34.02
C ARG A 186 -14.49 6.33 33.77
N ALA A 187 -13.68 5.71 32.92
CA ALA A 187 -13.79 4.28 32.58
C ALA A 187 -13.01 3.34 33.52
N GLY A 188 -12.22 3.90 34.47
CA GLY A 188 -11.38 3.11 35.39
C GLY A 188 -10.30 2.32 34.68
N ILE A 189 -9.68 2.87 33.63
CA ILE A 189 -8.64 2.22 32.81
C ILE A 189 -7.41 3.12 32.65
N SER A 190 -6.32 2.54 32.17
CA SER A 190 -5.10 3.30 31.93
C SER A 190 -5.25 4.22 30.71
N TYR A 191 -4.54 5.37 30.71
CA TYR A 191 -4.41 6.25 29.56
C TYR A 191 -3.97 5.50 28.29
N LYS A 192 -3.03 4.56 28.44
CA LYS A 192 -2.53 3.73 27.35
C LYS A 192 -3.64 2.83 26.75
N THR A 193 -4.58 2.37 27.56
CA THR A 193 -5.72 1.60 27.08
C THR A 193 -6.65 2.45 26.23
N VAL A 194 -6.89 3.70 26.61
CA VAL A 194 -7.71 4.65 25.82
C VAL A 194 -7.03 5.02 24.51
N SER A 195 -5.71 5.22 24.51
CA SER A 195 -4.96 5.59 23.29
C SER A 195 -4.83 4.46 22.26
N ASN A 196 -5.09 3.22 22.64
CA ASN A 196 -5.01 2.03 21.77
C ASN A 196 -6.35 1.63 21.14
N VAL A 197 -7.44 2.31 21.46
CA VAL A 197 -8.76 2.16 20.83
C VAL A 197 -8.86 3.02 19.56
#